data_c871ee07ab4ba0ea95ebb0a78b7e1cfe
#
_entry.id   c871ee07ab4ba0ea95ebb0a78b7e1cfe
#
_cell.length_a   1.000
_cell.length_b   1.000
_cell.length_c   1.000
_cell.angle_alpha   90.00
_cell.angle_beta   90.00
_cell.angle_gamma   90.00
#
_symmetry.space_group_name_H-M   'P 1'
#
loop_
_entity.id
_entity.type
_entity.pdbx_description
1 polymer ?
#
loop_
_entity_poly.entity_id
_entity_poly.type
_entity_poly.pdbx_seq_one_letter_code
_entity_poly.pdbx_strand_id
1 'polypeptide(L)'
;MKTERIIKSLRPLFKIKKSLYLLSFTLSDKIFSERNDYTMSISTVKTRELKKLSLKIQALAALAAIAGAVALPQLLHVLGALSGAGTAFGEILLPMHLPVIFCGLIAGPAAGALAGFFSPIISFMLTGMPKAGMRPFMVIELLSYGLIAGLLRKNKINTLIKVLITQVGGRAVRAAAILFCTYIIGRSAVPVSIIWSSIITGAIGIILQWCLIPLAVYFTENYKKNENRYN
;
A
#
# COMPACT_ATOMS: atom_id res chain seq x y z
N MET A 1 -58.28 43.35 18.24
CA MET A 1 -58.74 42.59 17.03
C MET A 1 -57.68 42.38 15.95
N LYS A 2 -56.76 43.31 15.64
CA LYS A 2 -55.68 43.11 14.62
C LYS A 2 -54.58 42.12 15.07
N THR A 3 -54.15 42.11 16.32
CA THR A 3 -53.09 41.34 16.90
C THR A 3 -53.41 39.83 16.94
N GLU A 4 -54.64 39.46 17.21
CA GLU A 4 -55.06 38.04 17.24
C GLU A 4 -55.08 37.38 15.86
N ARG A 5 -55.40 38.15 14.80
CA ARG A 5 -55.31 37.62 13.42
C ARG A 5 -53.88 37.33 12.99
N ILE A 6 -52.92 38.15 13.40
CA ILE A 6 -51.50 37.95 13.09
C ILE A 6 -50.96 36.70 13.81
N ILE A 7 -51.33 36.50 15.08
CA ILE A 7 -50.92 35.31 15.84
C ILE A 7 -51.53 34.03 15.24
N LYS A 8 -52.78 34.10 14.76
CA LYS A 8 -53.42 32.94 14.11
C LYS A 8 -52.81 32.58 12.75
N SER A 9 -52.32 33.56 11.99
CA SER A 9 -51.66 33.34 10.70
C SER A 9 -50.22 32.80 10.86
N LEU A 10 -49.56 33.03 12.01
CA LEU A 10 -48.20 32.56 12.30
C LEU A 10 -48.16 31.15 12.92
N ARG A 11 -49.29 30.65 13.44
CA ARG A 11 -49.35 29.29 14.01
C ARG A 11 -48.85 28.16 13.09
N PRO A 12 -49.16 28.11 11.78
CA PRO A 12 -48.67 27.06 10.88
C PRO A 12 -47.16 27.13 10.70
N LEU A 13 -46.58 28.33 10.67
CA LEU A 13 -45.12 28.51 10.55
C LEU A 13 -44.40 28.00 11.80
N PHE A 14 -44.91 28.20 12.98
CA PHE A 14 -44.39 27.66 14.24
C PHE A 14 -44.47 26.14 14.28
N LYS A 15 -45.53 25.55 13.75
CA LYS A 15 -45.75 24.12 13.67
C LYS A 15 -44.73 23.46 12.70
N ILE A 16 -44.47 24.10 11.55
CA ILE A 16 -43.49 23.66 10.56
C ILE A 16 -42.07 23.76 11.14
N LYS A 17 -41.74 24.88 11.80
CA LYS A 17 -40.44 25.07 12.45
C LYS A 17 -40.15 24.00 13.52
N LYS A 18 -41.16 23.67 14.34
CA LYS A 18 -41.08 22.63 15.38
C LYS A 18 -40.92 21.23 14.75
N SER A 19 -41.65 20.96 13.65
CA SER A 19 -41.54 19.69 12.92
C SER A 19 -40.16 19.49 12.26
N LEU A 20 -39.60 20.55 11.66
CA LEU A 20 -38.27 20.56 11.08
C LEU A 20 -37.20 20.39 12.17
N TYR A 21 -37.35 20.98 13.34
CA TYR A 21 -36.42 20.82 14.45
C TYR A 21 -36.43 19.39 14.99
N LEU A 22 -37.61 18.78 15.13
CA LEU A 22 -37.76 17.39 15.54
C LEU A 22 -37.17 16.40 14.47
N LEU A 23 -37.36 16.71 13.18
CA LEU A 23 -36.81 15.91 12.09
C LEU A 23 -35.28 15.98 12.04
N SER A 24 -34.71 17.18 12.27
CA SER A 24 -33.24 17.34 12.33
C SER A 24 -32.65 16.64 13.55
N PHE A 25 -33.34 16.62 14.67
CA PHE A 25 -32.91 15.96 15.89
C PHE A 25 -32.92 14.41 15.73
N THR A 26 -34.03 13.87 15.19
CA THR A 26 -34.15 12.43 14.91
C THR A 26 -33.19 11.96 13.85
N LEU A 27 -32.88 12.75 12.81
CA LEU A 27 -31.87 12.45 11.82
C LEU A 27 -30.47 12.47 12.44
N SER A 28 -30.18 13.45 13.29
CA SER A 28 -28.91 13.54 14.01
C SER A 28 -28.68 12.34 14.93
N ASP A 29 -29.69 11.93 15.70
CA ASP A 29 -29.63 10.78 16.59
C ASP A 29 -29.46 9.47 15.80
N LYS A 30 -30.13 9.33 14.66
CA LYS A 30 -30.00 8.16 13.80
C LYS A 30 -28.61 8.06 13.18
N ILE A 31 -28.05 9.17 12.70
CA ILE A 31 -26.69 9.25 12.17
C ILE A 31 -25.66 8.97 13.27
N PHE A 32 -25.90 9.47 14.49
CA PHE A 32 -25.00 9.23 15.63
C PHE A 32 -25.04 7.78 16.11
N SER A 33 -26.23 7.16 16.12
CA SER A 33 -26.43 5.75 16.44
C SER A 33 -25.77 4.85 15.40
N GLU A 34 -26.00 5.09 14.10
CA GLU A 34 -25.30 4.35 13.04
C GLU A 34 -23.78 4.52 13.12
N ARG A 35 -23.28 5.73 13.38
CA ARG A 35 -21.84 5.98 13.56
C ARG A 35 -21.27 5.18 14.74
N ASN A 36 -21.99 5.09 15.85
CA ASN A 36 -21.57 4.30 17.01
C ASN A 36 -21.58 2.80 16.73
N ASP A 37 -22.56 2.30 15.97
CA ASP A 37 -22.60 0.90 15.57
C ASP A 37 -21.43 0.55 14.61
N TYR A 38 -21.07 1.45 13.68
CA TYR A 38 -19.88 1.29 12.85
C TYR A 38 -18.59 1.35 13.67
N THR A 39 -18.48 2.26 14.64
CA THR A 39 -17.30 2.34 15.54
C THR A 39 -17.21 1.16 16.49
N MET A 40 -18.34 0.66 17.01
CA MET A 40 -18.36 -0.54 17.84
C MET A 40 -18.07 -1.80 17.01
N SER A 41 -18.58 -1.91 15.80
CA SER A 41 -18.24 -2.98 14.85
C SER A 41 -16.77 -2.98 14.46
N ILE A 42 -16.15 -1.80 14.32
CA ILE A 42 -14.70 -1.67 14.06
C ILE A 42 -13.88 -1.99 15.32
N SER A 43 -14.35 -1.68 16.52
CA SER A 43 -13.66 -1.97 17.79
C SER A 43 -13.76 -3.44 18.22
N THR A 44 -14.78 -4.15 17.79
CA THR A 44 -14.95 -5.61 18.01
C THR A 44 -14.28 -6.47 16.94
N VAL A 45 -13.56 -5.91 15.98
CA VAL A 45 -12.58 -6.69 15.23
C VAL A 45 -11.49 -7.10 16.23
N LYS A 46 -11.79 -8.18 16.95
CA LYS A 46 -10.89 -8.92 17.84
C LYS A 46 -9.54 -8.98 17.14
N THR A 47 -8.55 -8.28 17.65
CA THR A 47 -7.18 -8.31 17.15
C THR A 47 -6.73 -9.75 17.16
N ARG A 48 -6.92 -10.41 16.02
CA ARG A 48 -6.39 -11.73 15.79
C ARG A 48 -4.88 -11.56 15.83
N GLU A 49 -4.27 -12.10 16.87
CA GLU A 49 -2.82 -12.24 16.90
C GLU A 49 -2.45 -12.99 15.61
N LEU A 50 -1.82 -12.28 14.67
CA LEU A 50 -1.35 -12.90 13.45
C LEU A 50 -0.30 -13.91 13.86
N LYS A 51 -0.70 -15.19 13.92
CA LYS A 51 0.12 -16.34 14.27
C LYS A 51 1.45 -16.22 13.52
N LYS A 52 2.56 -16.37 14.20
CA LYS A 52 3.87 -16.42 13.53
C LYS A 52 3.80 -17.52 12.50
N LEU A 53 3.96 -17.17 11.23
CA LEU A 53 4.01 -18.16 10.16
C LEU A 53 5.24 -19.05 10.36
N SER A 54 5.13 -20.34 10.08
CA SER A 54 6.27 -21.25 10.15
C SER A 54 7.36 -20.77 9.19
N LEU A 55 8.61 -21.05 9.50
CA LEU A 55 9.75 -20.68 8.65
C LEU A 55 9.59 -21.23 7.21
N LYS A 56 9.04 -22.43 7.07
CA LYS A 56 8.76 -23.03 5.75
C LYS A 56 7.81 -22.18 4.91
N ILE A 57 6.73 -21.69 5.51
CA ILE A 57 5.74 -20.83 4.82
C ILE A 57 6.35 -19.46 4.49
N GLN A 58 7.16 -18.90 5.39
CA GLN A 58 7.87 -17.64 5.11
C GLN A 58 8.87 -17.79 3.96
N ALA A 59 9.63 -18.88 3.92
CA ALA A 59 10.56 -19.17 2.83
C ALA A 59 9.83 -19.38 1.49
N LEU A 60 8.73 -20.13 1.49
CA LEU A 60 7.93 -20.34 0.29
C LEU A 60 7.32 -19.01 -0.22
N ALA A 61 6.82 -18.17 0.68
CA ALA A 61 6.30 -16.85 0.31
C ALA A 61 7.40 -15.94 -0.26
N ALA A 62 8.61 -15.97 0.30
CA ALA A 62 9.74 -15.23 -0.22
C ALA A 62 10.14 -15.72 -1.62
N LEU A 63 10.21 -17.03 -1.84
CA LEU A 63 10.51 -17.60 -3.16
C LEU A 63 9.44 -17.22 -4.20
N ALA A 64 8.18 -17.33 -3.86
CA ALA A 64 7.08 -16.92 -4.73
C ALA A 64 7.13 -15.41 -5.05
N ALA A 65 7.46 -14.58 -4.07
CA ALA A 65 7.62 -13.14 -4.28
C ALA A 65 8.84 -12.82 -5.17
N ILE A 66 9.96 -13.51 -5.00
CA ILE A 66 11.14 -13.38 -5.87
C ILE A 66 10.76 -13.74 -7.31
N ALA A 67 10.11 -14.89 -7.50
CA ALA A 67 9.67 -15.33 -8.83
C ALA A 67 8.74 -14.30 -9.48
N GLY A 68 7.75 -13.77 -8.75
CA GLY A 68 6.87 -12.71 -9.22
C GLY A 68 7.58 -11.39 -9.50
N ALA A 69 8.51 -11.00 -8.63
CA ALA A 69 9.30 -9.77 -8.79
C ALA A 69 10.27 -9.83 -9.99
N VAL A 70 10.69 -11.02 -10.41
CA VAL A 70 11.50 -11.22 -11.62
C VAL A 70 10.60 -11.36 -12.86
N ALA A 71 9.51 -12.12 -12.78
CA ALA A 71 8.65 -12.40 -13.93
C ALA A 71 7.85 -11.18 -14.40
N LEU A 72 7.28 -10.39 -13.47
CA LEU A 72 6.44 -9.25 -13.84
C LEU A 72 7.16 -8.19 -14.68
N PRO A 73 8.41 -7.74 -14.34
CA PRO A 73 9.17 -6.86 -15.21
C PRO A 73 9.41 -7.44 -16.60
N GLN A 74 9.69 -8.74 -16.69
CA GLN A 74 9.94 -9.37 -17.99
C GLN A 74 8.69 -9.36 -18.88
N LEU A 75 7.52 -9.66 -18.32
CA LEU A 75 6.25 -9.53 -19.05
C LEU A 75 6.06 -8.11 -19.59
N LEU A 76 6.33 -7.10 -18.76
CA LEU A 76 6.18 -5.70 -19.17
C LEU A 76 7.24 -5.27 -20.19
N HIS A 77 8.45 -5.81 -20.13
CA HIS A 77 9.48 -5.58 -21.16
C HIS A 77 9.09 -6.21 -22.51
N VAL A 78 8.52 -7.43 -22.50
CA VAL A 78 7.99 -8.05 -23.72
C VAL A 78 6.85 -7.20 -24.31
N LEU A 79 5.91 -6.77 -23.49
CA LEU A 79 4.82 -5.88 -23.94
C LEU A 79 5.36 -4.55 -24.46
N GLY A 80 6.36 -3.98 -23.79
CA GLY A 80 7.04 -2.77 -24.23
C GLY A 80 7.76 -2.93 -25.56
N ALA A 81 8.43 -4.05 -25.77
CA ALA A 81 9.09 -4.36 -27.04
C ALA A 81 8.07 -4.50 -28.18
N LEU A 82 6.97 -5.20 -27.94
CA LEU A 82 5.89 -5.40 -28.92
C LEU A 82 5.17 -4.09 -29.30
N SER A 83 5.05 -3.16 -28.33
CA SER A 83 4.38 -1.87 -28.54
C SER A 83 5.30 -0.74 -28.99
N GLY A 84 6.60 -1.00 -29.13
CA GLY A 84 7.61 0.02 -29.44
C GLY A 84 8.01 0.92 -28.27
N ALA A 85 7.48 0.69 -27.06
CA ALA A 85 7.77 1.48 -25.86
C ALA A 85 9.07 1.02 -25.12
N GLY A 86 9.72 -0.05 -25.56
CA GLY A 86 10.95 -0.55 -24.98
C GLY A 86 10.85 -0.89 -23.50
N THR A 87 11.74 -0.35 -22.65
CA THR A 87 11.77 -0.60 -21.20
C THR A 87 10.84 0.31 -20.39
N ALA A 88 10.16 1.27 -21.03
CA ALA A 88 9.37 2.28 -20.34
C ALA A 88 8.30 1.73 -19.41
N PHE A 89 7.59 0.66 -19.79
CA PHE A 89 6.58 0.05 -18.92
C PHE A 89 7.15 -0.49 -17.61
N GLY A 90 8.36 -1.03 -17.62
CA GLY A 90 9.03 -1.49 -16.40
C GLY A 90 9.41 -0.33 -15.49
N GLU A 91 9.84 0.79 -16.03
CA GLU A 91 10.22 1.99 -15.26
C GLU A 91 9.00 2.72 -14.70
N ILE A 92 7.89 2.80 -15.47
CA ILE A 92 6.67 3.50 -15.11
C ILE A 92 5.86 2.70 -14.07
N LEU A 93 5.68 1.40 -14.27
CA LEU A 93 4.79 0.57 -13.46
C LEU A 93 5.45 -0.02 -12.22
N LEU A 94 6.78 0.02 -12.12
CA LEU A 94 7.54 -0.47 -10.97
C LEU A 94 7.13 -1.90 -10.53
N PRO A 95 7.03 -2.87 -11.43
CA PRO A 95 6.38 -4.15 -11.17
C PRO A 95 7.09 -5.01 -10.12
N MET A 96 8.41 -4.86 -9.96
CA MET A 96 9.22 -5.59 -8.99
C MET A 96 8.86 -5.24 -7.53
N HIS A 97 8.38 -4.01 -7.28
CA HIS A 97 8.07 -3.54 -5.93
C HIS A 97 6.82 -4.21 -5.35
N LEU A 98 5.82 -4.49 -6.18
CA LEU A 98 4.52 -5.03 -5.77
C LEU A 98 4.63 -6.39 -5.03
N PRO A 99 5.29 -7.43 -5.58
CA PRO A 99 5.42 -8.72 -4.90
C PRO A 99 6.22 -8.62 -3.59
N VAL A 100 7.23 -7.75 -3.54
CA VAL A 100 8.07 -7.56 -2.34
C VAL A 100 7.30 -6.93 -1.19
N ILE A 101 6.57 -5.84 -1.45
CA ILE A 101 5.74 -5.17 -0.43
C ILE A 101 4.63 -6.13 0.04
N PHE A 102 3.96 -6.78 -0.90
CA PHE A 102 2.91 -7.76 -0.60
C PHE A 102 3.43 -8.92 0.26
N CYS A 103 4.59 -9.48 -0.07
CA CYS A 103 5.24 -10.54 0.72
C CYS A 103 5.53 -10.06 2.16
N GLY A 104 6.07 -8.85 2.33
CA GLY A 104 6.31 -8.26 3.64
C GLY A 104 5.02 -8.18 4.47
N LEU A 105 3.95 -7.63 3.89
CA LEU A 105 2.66 -7.47 4.57
C LEU A 105 2.02 -8.81 4.98
N ILE A 106 2.18 -9.87 4.18
CA ILE A 106 1.52 -11.17 4.44
C ILE A 106 2.42 -12.13 5.21
N ALA A 107 3.68 -12.28 4.82
CA ALA A 107 4.59 -13.26 5.38
C ALA A 107 5.48 -12.73 6.51
N GLY A 108 5.68 -11.42 6.58
CA GLY A 108 6.43 -10.78 7.65
C GLY A 108 7.81 -10.23 7.22
N PRO A 109 8.55 -9.61 8.17
CA PRO A 109 9.75 -8.82 7.84
C PRO A 109 10.89 -9.65 7.25
N ALA A 110 11.12 -10.87 7.75
CA ALA A 110 12.18 -11.72 7.22
C ALA A 110 11.92 -12.14 5.77
N ALA A 111 10.70 -12.62 5.47
CA ALA A 111 10.32 -13.02 4.13
C ALA A 111 10.34 -11.83 3.15
N GLY A 112 9.81 -10.67 3.56
CA GLY A 112 9.82 -9.46 2.75
C GLY A 112 11.24 -8.95 2.47
N ALA A 113 12.11 -8.92 3.50
CA ALA A 113 13.50 -8.51 3.36
C ALA A 113 14.30 -9.44 2.42
N LEU A 114 14.15 -10.76 2.57
CA LEU A 114 14.75 -11.74 1.68
C LEU A 114 14.28 -11.58 0.24
N ALA A 115 12.97 -11.43 0.04
CA ALA A 115 12.41 -11.17 -1.28
C ALA A 115 12.98 -9.88 -1.89
N GLY A 116 13.04 -8.78 -1.12
CA GLY A 116 13.57 -7.51 -1.58
C GLY A 116 15.08 -7.55 -1.89
N PHE A 117 15.84 -8.28 -1.11
CA PHE A 117 17.28 -8.44 -1.33
C PHE A 117 17.59 -9.24 -2.58
N PHE A 118 16.99 -10.43 -2.73
CA PHE A 118 17.33 -11.33 -3.81
C PHE A 118 16.70 -10.99 -5.16
N SER A 119 15.52 -10.36 -5.18
CA SER A 119 14.82 -10.07 -6.45
C SER A 119 15.65 -9.27 -7.46
N PRO A 120 16.27 -8.12 -7.11
CA PRO A 120 17.08 -7.37 -8.07
C PRO A 120 18.36 -8.11 -8.49
N ILE A 121 18.94 -8.92 -7.59
CA ILE A 121 20.14 -9.69 -7.87
C ILE A 121 19.82 -10.79 -8.89
N ILE A 122 18.78 -11.57 -8.63
CA ILE A 122 18.35 -12.67 -9.51
C ILE A 122 17.87 -12.11 -10.85
N SER A 123 17.09 -11.01 -10.84
CA SER A 123 16.69 -10.34 -12.07
C SER A 123 17.89 -9.91 -12.90
N PHE A 124 18.91 -9.31 -12.29
CA PHE A 124 20.13 -8.93 -12.98
C PHE A 124 20.89 -10.13 -13.57
N MET A 125 20.99 -11.21 -12.83
CA MET A 125 21.68 -12.43 -13.30
C MET A 125 20.98 -13.07 -14.51
N LEU A 126 19.65 -12.99 -14.55
CA LEU A 126 18.86 -13.62 -15.62
C LEU A 126 18.69 -12.73 -16.84
N THR A 127 18.64 -11.40 -16.66
CA THR A 127 18.17 -10.48 -17.70
C THR A 127 19.08 -9.26 -17.92
N GLY A 128 20.11 -9.10 -17.09
CA GLY A 128 20.96 -7.91 -17.09
C GLY A 128 20.29 -6.64 -16.50
N MET A 129 19.04 -6.76 -16.05
CA MET A 129 18.27 -5.63 -15.46
C MET A 129 18.06 -5.83 -13.96
N PRO A 130 18.11 -4.77 -13.15
CA PRO A 130 18.41 -3.37 -13.44
C PRO A 130 19.89 -3.13 -13.84
N LYS A 131 20.17 -1.99 -14.52
CA LYS A 131 21.54 -1.63 -14.91
C LYS A 131 22.50 -1.73 -13.71
N ALA A 132 23.75 -2.16 -13.95
CA ALA A 132 24.72 -2.46 -12.90
C ALA A 132 24.92 -1.35 -11.88
N GLY A 133 24.99 -0.09 -12.32
CA GLY A 133 25.13 1.08 -11.42
C GLY A 133 23.92 1.33 -10.53
N MET A 134 22.71 0.97 -10.97
CA MET A 134 21.48 1.16 -10.20
C MET A 134 21.21 0.00 -9.23
N ARG A 135 21.74 -1.19 -9.53
CA ARG A 135 21.48 -2.43 -8.79
C ARG A 135 21.67 -2.32 -7.27
N PRO A 136 22.79 -1.79 -6.72
CA PRO A 136 22.96 -1.72 -5.27
C PRO A 136 21.89 -0.86 -4.59
N PHE A 137 21.51 0.27 -5.21
CA PHE A 137 20.48 1.16 -4.66
C PHE A 137 19.10 0.52 -4.74
N MET A 138 18.82 -0.27 -5.76
CA MET A 138 17.56 -0.99 -5.91
C MET A 138 17.46 -2.15 -4.91
N VAL A 139 18.56 -2.86 -4.62
CA VAL A 139 18.62 -3.87 -3.56
C VAL A 139 18.30 -3.23 -2.20
N ILE A 140 18.93 -2.09 -1.87
CA ILE A 140 18.69 -1.37 -0.62
C ILE A 140 17.22 -0.91 -0.54
N GLU A 141 16.66 -0.38 -1.61
CA GLU A 141 15.27 0.08 -1.68
C GLU A 141 14.29 -1.07 -1.47
N LEU A 142 14.41 -2.17 -2.24
CA LEU A 142 13.48 -3.29 -2.15
C LEU A 142 13.61 -4.06 -0.82
N LEU A 143 14.82 -4.23 -0.30
CA LEU A 143 15.05 -4.78 1.03
C LEU A 143 14.31 -3.96 2.09
N SER A 144 14.45 -2.62 2.02
CA SER A 144 13.77 -1.70 2.94
C SER A 144 12.26 -1.79 2.80
N TYR A 145 11.72 -1.89 1.58
CA TYR A 145 10.29 -2.09 1.36
C TYR A 145 9.78 -3.38 2.01
N GLY A 146 10.44 -4.50 1.76
CA GLY A 146 10.05 -5.78 2.33
C GLY A 146 10.12 -5.79 3.86
N LEU A 147 11.18 -5.20 4.42
CA LEU A 147 11.37 -5.08 5.86
C LEU A 147 10.30 -4.18 6.51
N ILE A 148 10.12 -2.96 6.02
CA ILE A 148 9.15 -1.99 6.58
C ILE A 148 7.73 -2.54 6.46
N ALA A 149 7.34 -3.06 5.29
CA ALA A 149 6.04 -3.69 5.08
C ALA A 149 5.80 -4.81 6.09
N GLY A 150 6.81 -5.66 6.30
CA GLY A 150 6.75 -6.77 7.25
C GLY A 150 6.65 -6.33 8.71
N LEU A 151 7.35 -5.27 9.11
CA LEU A 151 7.24 -4.68 10.45
C LEU A 151 5.84 -4.10 10.68
N LEU A 152 5.26 -3.46 9.66
CA LEU A 152 3.91 -2.91 9.72
C LEU A 152 2.81 -3.96 9.64
N ARG A 153 3.12 -5.24 9.34
CA ARG A 153 2.15 -6.33 9.21
C ARG A 153 1.18 -6.41 10.36
N LYS A 154 1.68 -6.33 11.60
CA LYS A 154 0.89 -6.48 12.83
C LYS A 154 0.16 -5.21 13.27
N ASN A 155 0.49 -4.06 12.71
CA ASN A 155 -0.13 -2.80 13.07
C ASN A 155 -1.59 -2.76 12.61
N LYS A 156 -2.47 -2.17 13.42
CA LYS A 156 -3.91 -2.06 13.16
C LYS A 156 -4.30 -0.95 12.17
N ILE A 157 -3.32 -0.26 11.60
CA ILE A 157 -3.56 0.80 10.62
C ILE A 157 -4.02 0.23 9.27
N ASN A 158 -4.70 1.06 8.50
CA ASN A 158 -5.20 0.69 7.17
C ASN A 158 -4.05 0.24 6.26
N THR A 159 -4.29 -0.80 5.44
CA THR A 159 -3.29 -1.35 4.52
C THR A 159 -2.74 -0.31 3.55
N LEU A 160 -3.58 0.61 3.07
CA LEU A 160 -3.13 1.73 2.23
C LEU A 160 -2.08 2.59 2.94
N ILE A 161 -2.29 2.92 4.20
CA ILE A 161 -1.32 3.69 5.01
C ILE A 161 -0.02 2.89 5.20
N LYS A 162 -0.10 1.57 5.41
CA LYS A 162 1.09 0.70 5.48
C LYS A 162 1.91 0.77 4.19
N VAL A 163 1.24 0.71 3.03
CA VAL A 163 1.89 0.81 1.72
C VAL A 163 2.56 2.18 1.55
N LEU A 164 1.87 3.27 1.91
CA LEU A 164 2.42 4.63 1.87
C LEU A 164 3.68 4.77 2.73
N ILE A 165 3.62 4.35 4.00
CA ILE A 165 4.78 4.40 4.91
C ILE A 165 5.93 3.57 4.34
N THR A 166 5.64 2.39 3.79
CA THR A 166 6.63 1.50 3.18
C THR A 166 7.32 2.19 2.01
N GLN A 167 6.56 2.78 1.09
CA GLN A 167 7.10 3.43 -0.11
C GLN A 167 7.91 4.68 0.22
N VAL A 168 7.43 5.51 1.14
CA VAL A 168 8.18 6.69 1.60
C VAL A 168 9.46 6.26 2.30
N GLY A 169 9.37 5.29 3.22
CA GLY A 169 10.53 4.80 3.98
C GLY A 169 11.61 4.19 3.10
N GLY A 170 11.25 3.28 2.19
CA GLY A 170 12.24 2.63 1.31
C GLY A 170 12.87 3.60 0.31
N ARG A 171 12.11 4.57 -0.23
CA ARG A 171 12.65 5.63 -1.08
C ARG A 171 13.58 6.58 -0.31
N ALA A 172 13.25 6.91 0.94
CA ALA A 172 14.12 7.70 1.80
C ALA A 172 15.44 6.98 2.08
N VAL A 173 15.41 5.68 2.35
CA VAL A 173 16.63 4.86 2.55
C VAL A 173 17.46 4.82 1.27
N ARG A 174 16.85 4.62 0.11
CA ARG A 174 17.56 4.68 -1.19
C ARG A 174 18.18 6.05 -1.44
N ALA A 175 17.42 7.12 -1.21
CA ALA A 175 17.92 8.48 -1.37
C ALA A 175 19.12 8.76 -0.45
N ALA A 176 19.04 8.37 0.82
CA ALA A 176 20.14 8.46 1.76
C ALA A 176 21.37 7.68 1.29
N ALA A 177 21.20 6.47 0.75
CA ALA A 177 22.29 5.68 0.20
C ALA A 177 22.95 6.35 -1.02
N ILE A 178 22.18 6.94 -1.93
CA ILE A 178 22.72 7.68 -3.09
C ILE A 178 23.50 8.91 -2.62
N LEU A 179 22.93 9.69 -1.70
CA LEU A 179 23.60 10.89 -1.16
C LEU A 179 24.88 10.52 -0.41
N PHE A 180 24.86 9.46 0.39
CA PHE A 180 26.04 8.95 1.09
C PHE A 180 27.15 8.56 0.11
N CYS A 181 26.83 7.78 -0.94
CA CYS A 181 27.80 7.38 -1.95
C CYS A 181 28.37 8.60 -2.71
N THR A 182 27.51 9.60 -3.01
CA THR A 182 27.93 10.78 -3.78
C THR A 182 28.81 11.72 -2.96
N TYR A 183 28.39 12.06 -1.73
CA TYR A 183 29.03 13.12 -0.94
C TYR A 183 30.08 12.62 0.06
N ILE A 184 29.95 11.39 0.57
CA ILE A 184 30.86 10.84 1.58
C ILE A 184 31.93 9.97 0.92
N ILE A 185 31.54 9.06 0.02
CA ILE A 185 32.48 8.17 -0.68
C ILE A 185 33.12 8.89 -1.87
N GLY A 186 32.50 9.97 -2.39
CA GLY A 186 32.95 10.69 -3.57
C GLY A 186 32.77 9.92 -4.90
N ARG A 187 32.04 8.81 -4.87
CA ARG A 187 31.76 7.97 -6.05
C ARG A 187 30.33 7.47 -6.01
N SER A 188 29.51 7.90 -6.97
CA SER A 188 28.18 7.31 -7.21
C SER A 188 28.06 6.88 -8.66
N ALA A 189 27.58 5.65 -8.86
CA ALA A 189 27.32 5.11 -10.19
C ALA A 189 26.06 5.74 -10.84
N VAL A 190 25.30 6.53 -10.08
CA VAL A 190 24.07 7.18 -10.54
C VAL A 190 24.05 8.67 -10.10
N PRO A 191 23.49 9.57 -10.93
CA PRO A 191 23.38 10.97 -10.55
C PRO A 191 22.33 11.19 -9.47
N VAL A 192 22.52 12.22 -8.62
CA VAL A 192 21.57 12.56 -7.55
C VAL A 192 20.17 12.88 -8.07
N SER A 193 20.07 13.43 -9.30
CA SER A 193 18.79 13.72 -9.96
C SER A 193 17.88 12.47 -10.09
N ILE A 194 18.44 11.26 -10.06
CA ILE A 194 17.67 10.00 -10.13
C ILE A 194 16.68 9.86 -8.96
N ILE A 195 16.94 10.52 -7.82
CA ILE A 195 16.05 10.50 -6.67
C ILE A 195 14.68 11.06 -7.05
N TRP A 196 14.67 12.21 -7.72
CA TRP A 196 13.44 12.88 -8.14
C TRP A 196 12.86 12.31 -9.42
N SER A 197 13.68 12.06 -10.43
CA SER A 197 13.20 11.53 -11.71
C SER A 197 12.51 10.18 -11.55
N SER A 198 13.02 9.31 -10.68
CA SER A 198 12.38 8.01 -10.42
C SER A 198 11.03 8.10 -9.69
N ILE A 199 10.76 9.17 -8.94
CA ILE A 199 9.46 9.41 -8.34
C ILE A 199 8.46 9.83 -9.42
N ILE A 200 8.86 10.77 -10.28
CA ILE A 200 8.02 11.28 -11.35
C ILE A 200 7.70 10.16 -12.36
N THR A 201 8.72 9.48 -12.85
CA THR A 201 8.55 8.39 -13.82
C THR A 201 7.71 7.25 -13.25
N GLY A 202 7.95 6.87 -11.99
CA GLY A 202 7.23 5.77 -11.32
C GLY A 202 5.89 6.15 -10.70
N ALA A 203 5.40 7.39 -10.87
CA ALA A 203 4.17 7.86 -10.20
C ALA A 203 2.95 6.99 -10.51
N ILE A 204 2.78 6.58 -11.76
CA ILE A 204 1.67 5.70 -12.19
C ILE A 204 1.76 4.35 -11.48
N GLY A 205 2.97 3.77 -11.40
CA GLY A 205 3.21 2.50 -10.69
C GLY A 205 2.92 2.62 -9.19
N ILE A 206 3.27 3.75 -8.56
CA ILE A 206 2.97 4.03 -7.16
C ILE A 206 1.46 4.02 -6.93
N ILE A 207 0.71 4.75 -7.75
CA ILE A 207 -0.78 4.82 -7.67
C ILE A 207 -1.39 3.43 -7.89
N LEU A 208 -0.90 2.69 -8.90
CA LEU A 208 -1.35 1.33 -9.16
C LEU A 208 -1.14 0.40 -7.95
N GLN A 209 0.00 0.51 -7.27
CA GLN A 209 0.29 -0.26 -6.06
C GLN A 209 -0.62 0.10 -4.90
N TRP A 210 -1.07 1.36 -4.77
CA TRP A 210 -2.05 1.78 -3.75
C TRP A 210 -3.43 1.12 -3.95
N CYS A 211 -3.77 0.74 -5.16
CA CYS A 211 -5.00 0.00 -5.46
C CYS A 211 -4.79 -1.52 -5.35
N LEU A 212 -3.74 -2.05 -5.99
CA LEU A 212 -3.54 -3.49 -6.12
C LEU A 212 -3.12 -4.16 -4.80
N ILE A 213 -2.23 -3.54 -4.02
CA ILE A 213 -1.72 -4.17 -2.80
C ILE A 213 -2.81 -4.30 -1.73
N PRO A 214 -3.60 -3.26 -1.37
CA PRO A 214 -4.70 -3.42 -0.43
C PRO A 214 -5.74 -4.43 -0.90
N LEU A 215 -6.04 -4.45 -2.19
CA LEU A 215 -6.97 -5.41 -2.79
C LEU A 215 -6.47 -6.85 -2.64
N ALA A 216 -5.21 -7.11 -2.96
CA ALA A 216 -4.58 -8.42 -2.83
C ALA A 216 -4.52 -8.89 -1.36
N VAL A 217 -4.20 -8.00 -0.43
CA VAL A 217 -4.22 -8.28 1.03
C VAL A 217 -5.63 -8.63 1.46
N TYR A 218 -6.63 -7.86 1.06
CA TYR A 218 -8.05 -8.11 1.38
C TYR A 218 -8.51 -9.50 0.91
N PHE A 219 -8.22 -9.88 -0.34
CA PHE A 219 -8.56 -11.21 -0.84
C PHE A 219 -7.87 -12.32 -0.06
N THR A 220 -6.59 -12.15 0.28
CA THR A 220 -5.83 -13.15 1.04
C THR A 220 -6.37 -13.33 2.45
N GLU A 221 -6.76 -12.25 3.11
CA GLU A 221 -7.34 -12.28 4.46
C GLU A 221 -8.74 -12.91 4.45
N ASN A 222 -9.57 -12.59 3.46
CA ASN A 222 -10.90 -13.19 3.32
C ASN A 222 -10.85 -14.68 2.98
N TYR A 223 -9.94 -15.10 2.12
CA TYR A 223 -9.73 -16.52 1.82
C TYR A 223 -9.41 -17.31 3.10
N LYS A 224 -8.46 -16.84 3.90
CA LYS A 224 -8.11 -17.45 5.19
C LYS A 224 -9.27 -17.45 6.21
N LYS A 225 -10.13 -16.45 6.17
CA LYS A 225 -11.32 -16.39 7.04
C LYS A 225 -12.34 -17.46 6.68
N ASN A 226 -12.55 -17.70 5.40
CA ASN A 226 -13.48 -18.71 4.91
C ASN A 226 -12.96 -20.12 5.22
N GLU A 227 -11.69 -20.42 4.93
CA GLU A 227 -11.08 -21.73 5.23
C GLU A 227 -11.21 -22.12 6.71
N ASN A 228 -11.00 -21.16 7.64
CA ASN A 228 -11.17 -21.43 9.09
C ASN A 228 -12.65 -21.50 9.54
N ARG A 229 -13.61 -21.29 8.67
CA ARG A 229 -15.04 -21.46 9.00
C ARG A 229 -15.52 -22.88 8.64
N TYR A 230 -14.83 -23.56 7.74
CA TYR A 230 -15.17 -24.91 7.27
C TYR A 230 -14.34 -26.02 7.95
N ASN A 231 -13.27 -25.66 8.69
CA ASN A 231 -12.48 -26.55 9.53
C ASN A 231 -12.79 -26.29 11.02
#